data_df80cf9e0db8b0f1fbd8c5d505d39487
#
_entry.id   df80cf9e0db8b0f1fbd8c5d505d39487
#
_cell.length_a   1.000
_cell.length_b   1.000
_cell.length_c   1.000
_cell.angle_alpha   90.00
_cell.angle_beta   90.00
_cell.angle_gamma   90.00
#
_symmetry.space_group_name_H-M   'P 1'
#
loop_
_entity.id
_entity.type
_entity.pdbx_description
1 polymer ?
#
loop_
_entity_poly.entity_id
_entity_poly.type
_entity_poly.pdbx_seq_one_letter_code
_entity_poly.pdbx_strand_id
1 'polypeptide(L)'
;MNVHTGVNTTDAERIRVLFVEDEFFIREWIAQSLSEQGFAVESATNAADALLHMARAPIDVLLTDINLPGGMDGTALARRAREMQPNLAVIYASARAATLKQEVRVPGSVLLPKPYEPAVLGRLVAAAVRATPVAMPA
;
A
#
# COMPACT_ATOMS: atom_id res chain seq x y z
N MET A 1 24.36 1.46 20.19
CA MET A 1 24.10 1.39 19.76
C MET A 1 23.68 1.41 19.55
N ASN A 2 23.58 1.27 19.18
CA ASN A 2 23.20 1.17 18.59
C ASN A 2 22.55 1.05 18.71
N VAL A 3 22.43 1.08 18.93
CA VAL A 3 21.85 0.85 18.74
C VAL A 3 21.14 0.72 18.82
N HIS A 4 21.01 0.63 18.82
CA HIS A 4 20.24 0.65 18.74
C HIS A 4 19.85 -0.27 18.75
N THR A 5 19.72 -0.50 19.44
CA THR A 5 19.35 -1.02 18.92
C THR A 5 19.00 -0.99 17.93
N GLY A 6 19.09 -0.40 17.87
CA GLY A 6 18.55 0.01 16.65
C GLY A 6 19.01 -0.81 15.57
N VAL A 7 18.18 -1.46 15.07
CA VAL A 7 18.48 -2.28 13.93
C VAL A 7 18.69 -1.33 12.76
N ASN A 8 19.86 -1.34 12.18
CA ASN A 8 20.13 -0.60 10.97
C ASN A 8 19.59 -1.40 9.79
N THR A 9 18.28 -1.31 9.61
CA THR A 9 17.64 -1.93 8.45
C THR A 9 17.95 -1.07 7.23
N THR A 10 18.55 -1.65 6.22
CA THR A 10 18.77 -0.95 4.97
C THR A 10 17.43 -0.75 4.25
N ASP A 11 17.39 0.18 3.30
CA ASP A 11 16.18 0.37 2.52
C ASP A 11 15.76 -0.91 1.79
N ALA A 12 16.73 -1.73 1.39
CA ALA A 12 16.44 -2.99 0.72
C ALA A 12 15.73 -3.99 1.64
N GLU A 13 15.87 -3.85 2.95
CA GLU A 13 15.27 -4.75 3.92
C GLU A 13 13.93 -4.25 4.45
N ARG A 14 13.58 -2.99 4.19
CA ARG A 14 12.32 -2.43 4.63
C ARG A 14 11.19 -2.85 3.71
N ILE A 15 10.02 -3.00 4.30
CA ILE A 15 8.81 -3.20 3.52
C ILE A 15 8.55 -1.92 2.73
N ARG A 16 8.40 -2.05 1.43
CA ARG A 16 8.20 -0.94 0.52
C ARG A 16 6.72 -0.74 0.27
N VAL A 17 6.21 0.42 0.67
CA VAL A 17 4.80 0.75 0.58
C VAL A 17 4.61 1.87 -0.42
N LEU A 18 3.70 1.67 -1.37
CA LEU A 18 3.25 2.76 -2.24
C LEU A 18 1.88 3.18 -1.75
N PHE A 19 1.78 4.42 -1.24
CA PHE A 19 0.55 4.97 -0.69
C PHE A 19 -0.05 5.95 -1.67
N VAL A 20 -1.29 5.67 -2.10
CA VAL A 20 -1.96 6.50 -3.11
C VAL A 20 -3.14 7.21 -2.47
N GLU A 21 -3.04 8.52 -2.38
CA GLU A 21 -4.01 9.35 -1.70
C GLU A 21 -3.95 10.76 -2.32
N ASP A 22 -5.08 11.27 -2.78
CA ASP A 22 -5.08 12.59 -3.43
C ASP A 22 -5.14 13.75 -2.45
N GLU A 23 -5.58 13.54 -1.23
CA GLU A 23 -5.70 14.60 -0.24
C GLU A 23 -4.34 14.83 0.43
N PHE A 24 -3.82 16.06 0.28
CA PHE A 24 -2.44 16.40 0.64
C PHE A 24 -2.12 16.11 2.11
N PHE A 25 -2.95 16.59 3.03
CA PHE A 25 -2.61 16.49 4.45
C PHE A 25 -2.70 15.04 4.93
N ILE A 26 -3.66 14.29 4.44
CA ILE A 26 -3.77 12.87 4.79
C ILE A 26 -2.57 12.12 4.23
N ARG A 27 -2.21 12.40 2.97
CA ARG A 27 -1.08 11.73 2.33
C ARG A 27 0.21 11.99 3.10
N GLU A 28 0.48 13.25 3.46
CA GLU A 28 1.70 13.59 4.18
C GLU A 28 1.72 13.00 5.58
N TRP A 29 0.60 13.08 6.28
CA TRP A 29 0.51 12.57 7.65
C TRP A 29 0.74 11.06 7.70
N ILE A 30 0.04 10.32 6.85
CA ILE A 30 0.14 8.85 6.84
C ILE A 30 1.51 8.41 6.33
N ALA A 31 2.02 9.04 5.28
CA ALA A 31 3.33 8.68 4.74
C ALA A 31 4.42 8.88 5.80
N GLN A 32 4.37 10.00 6.51
CA GLN A 32 5.35 10.26 7.55
C GLN A 32 5.22 9.25 8.69
N SER A 33 4.00 8.96 9.10
CA SER A 33 3.77 8.02 10.19
C SER A 33 4.27 6.62 9.85
N LEU A 34 3.99 6.15 8.64
CA LEU A 34 4.47 4.83 8.20
C LEU A 34 6.00 4.82 8.12
N SER A 35 6.58 5.90 7.62
CA SER A 35 8.03 6.02 7.55
C SER A 35 8.65 5.92 8.94
N GLU A 36 8.05 6.59 9.93
CA GLU A 36 8.52 6.53 11.32
C GLU A 36 8.37 5.13 11.91
N GLN A 37 7.44 4.34 11.40
CA GLN A 37 7.26 2.96 11.85
C GLN A 37 8.24 2.00 11.18
N GLY A 38 9.09 2.50 10.28
CA GLY A 38 10.14 1.69 9.69
C GLY A 38 9.89 1.23 8.26
N PHE A 39 8.80 1.66 7.64
CA PHE A 39 8.52 1.30 6.25
C PHE A 39 9.23 2.26 5.30
N ALA A 40 9.57 1.74 4.12
CA ALA A 40 10.06 2.58 3.02
C ALA A 40 8.85 3.02 2.21
N VAL A 41 8.47 4.29 2.34
CA VAL A 41 7.19 4.78 1.80
C VAL A 41 7.43 5.70 0.61
N GLU A 42 6.71 5.42 -0.48
CA GLU A 42 6.55 6.35 -1.57
C GLU A 42 5.07 6.70 -1.65
N SER A 43 4.75 7.91 -2.07
CA SER A 43 3.36 8.32 -2.19
C SER A 43 3.05 8.84 -3.57
N ALA A 44 1.79 8.70 -3.96
CA ALA A 44 1.29 9.14 -5.25
C ALA A 44 -0.08 9.78 -5.05
N THR A 45 -0.47 10.66 -5.97
CA THR A 45 -1.73 11.39 -5.86
C THR A 45 -2.83 10.79 -6.71
N ASN A 46 -2.49 9.96 -7.68
CA ASN A 46 -3.45 9.34 -8.58
C ASN A 46 -2.88 8.04 -9.11
N ALA A 47 -3.71 7.31 -9.86
CA ALA A 47 -3.32 6.00 -10.36
C ALA A 47 -2.17 6.07 -11.36
N ALA A 48 -2.17 7.06 -12.24
CA ALA A 48 -1.11 7.18 -13.25
C ALA A 48 0.24 7.39 -12.59
N ASP A 49 0.30 8.27 -11.57
CA ASP A 49 1.53 8.51 -10.82
C ASP A 49 1.97 7.24 -10.09
N ALA A 50 1.02 6.51 -9.50
CA ALA A 50 1.32 5.27 -8.80
C ALA A 50 1.96 4.24 -9.74
N LEU A 51 1.43 4.11 -10.96
CA LEU A 51 1.98 3.17 -11.93
C LEU A 51 3.38 3.57 -12.37
N LEU A 52 3.67 4.87 -12.45
CA LEU A 52 5.03 5.32 -12.74
C LEU A 52 6.01 4.92 -11.64
N HIS A 53 5.59 5.05 -10.38
CA HIS A 53 6.43 4.59 -9.26
C HIS A 53 6.72 3.09 -9.38
N MET A 54 5.69 2.30 -9.68
CA MET A 54 5.87 0.85 -9.80
C MET A 54 6.76 0.46 -10.98
N ALA A 55 6.76 1.26 -12.04
CA ALA A 55 7.62 1.00 -13.20
C ALA A 55 9.11 1.21 -12.88
N ARG A 56 9.40 2.00 -11.85
CA ARG A 56 10.80 2.29 -11.47
C ARG A 56 11.37 1.26 -10.53
N ALA A 57 10.54 0.71 -9.63
CA ALA A 57 11.03 -0.23 -8.63
C ALA A 57 9.86 -1.06 -8.11
N PRO A 58 10.11 -2.32 -7.74
CA PRO A 58 9.07 -3.13 -7.15
C PRO A 58 8.66 -2.59 -5.79
N ILE A 59 7.40 -2.84 -5.42
CA ILE A 59 6.88 -2.52 -4.09
C ILE A 59 6.32 -3.79 -3.46
N ASP A 60 6.16 -3.77 -2.14
CA ASP A 60 5.63 -4.92 -1.42
C ASP A 60 4.14 -4.78 -1.17
N VAL A 61 3.68 -3.55 -0.94
CA VAL A 61 2.28 -3.27 -0.61
C VAL A 61 1.82 -2.04 -1.37
N LEU A 62 0.67 -2.18 -2.01
CA LEU A 62 -0.06 -1.04 -2.54
C LEU A 62 -1.17 -0.71 -1.55
N LEU A 63 -1.09 0.48 -0.98
CA LEU A 63 -2.12 1.00 -0.10
C LEU A 63 -2.80 2.13 -0.85
N THR A 64 -4.03 1.95 -1.26
CA THR A 64 -4.68 2.93 -2.11
C THR A 64 -6.08 3.29 -1.63
N ASP A 65 -6.38 4.58 -1.73
CA ASP A 65 -7.75 5.03 -1.65
C ASP A 65 -8.51 4.48 -2.86
N ILE A 66 -9.78 4.19 -2.69
CA ILE A 66 -10.60 3.70 -3.80
C ILE A 66 -10.97 4.83 -4.73
N ASN A 67 -11.40 5.96 -4.17
CA ASN A 67 -11.80 7.11 -4.98
C ASN A 67 -10.59 7.97 -5.29
N LEU A 68 -10.07 7.85 -6.51
CA LEU A 68 -8.93 8.60 -6.98
C LEU A 68 -9.32 9.49 -8.16
N PRO A 69 -8.67 10.65 -8.31
CA PRO A 69 -8.92 11.49 -9.49
C PRO A 69 -8.25 10.90 -10.73
N GLY A 70 -8.68 11.35 -11.89
CA GLY A 70 -7.97 11.07 -13.13
C GLY A 70 -8.46 9.87 -13.93
N GLY A 71 -9.66 9.37 -13.63
CA GLY A 71 -10.31 8.37 -14.50
C GLY A 71 -10.05 6.91 -14.14
N MET A 72 -9.02 6.62 -13.38
CA MET A 72 -8.77 5.25 -12.89
C MET A 72 -8.88 5.28 -11.38
N ASP A 73 -9.81 4.52 -10.81
CA ASP A 73 -9.98 4.46 -9.36
C ASP A 73 -9.02 3.45 -8.73
N GLY A 74 -9.09 3.32 -7.41
CA GLY A 74 -8.17 2.44 -6.70
C GLY A 74 -8.36 0.97 -7.02
N THR A 75 -9.57 0.54 -7.36
CA THR A 75 -9.79 -0.87 -7.72
C THR A 75 -9.19 -1.17 -9.09
N ALA A 76 -9.32 -0.27 -10.05
CA ALA A 76 -8.71 -0.43 -11.37
C ALA A 76 -7.19 -0.35 -11.26
N LEU A 77 -6.67 0.55 -10.42
CA LEU A 77 -5.23 0.63 -10.17
C LEU A 77 -4.71 -0.68 -9.60
N ALA A 78 -5.41 -1.26 -8.63
CA ALA A 78 -4.96 -2.50 -7.99
C ALA A 78 -4.92 -3.66 -8.99
N ARG A 79 -5.90 -3.75 -9.87
CA ARG A 79 -5.89 -4.78 -10.92
C ARG A 79 -4.69 -4.62 -11.83
N ARG A 80 -4.42 -3.39 -12.26
CA ARG A 80 -3.27 -3.11 -13.12
C ARG A 80 -1.96 -3.40 -12.40
N ALA A 81 -1.86 -3.00 -11.13
CA ALA A 81 -0.67 -3.24 -10.33
C ALA A 81 -0.40 -4.74 -10.17
N ARG A 82 -1.46 -5.53 -9.96
CA ARG A 82 -1.34 -6.99 -9.84
C ARG A 82 -0.88 -7.64 -11.12
N GLU A 83 -1.22 -7.07 -12.27
CA GLU A 83 -0.69 -7.54 -13.55
C GLU A 83 0.82 -7.32 -13.61
N MET A 84 1.30 -6.21 -13.07
CA MET A 84 2.73 -5.91 -13.05
C MET A 84 3.48 -6.74 -12.00
N GLN A 85 2.85 -6.94 -10.84
CA GLN A 85 3.44 -7.68 -9.72
C GLN A 85 2.40 -8.63 -9.13
N PRO A 86 2.37 -9.89 -9.57
CA PRO A 86 1.32 -10.84 -9.13
C PRO A 86 1.28 -11.12 -7.63
N ASN A 87 2.39 -10.92 -6.93
CA ASN A 87 2.47 -11.19 -5.49
C ASN A 87 2.27 -9.94 -4.63
N LEU A 88 1.88 -8.84 -5.25
CA LEU A 88 1.69 -7.58 -4.56
C LEU A 88 0.59 -7.69 -3.51
N ALA A 89 0.87 -7.29 -2.29
CA ALA A 89 -0.17 -7.15 -1.27
C ALA A 89 -0.93 -5.85 -1.54
N VAL A 90 -2.26 -5.89 -1.41
CA VAL A 90 -3.11 -4.74 -1.71
C VAL A 90 -4.01 -4.45 -0.52
N ILE A 91 -4.02 -3.21 -0.08
CA ILE A 91 -4.93 -2.70 0.95
C ILE A 91 -5.70 -1.54 0.35
N TYR A 92 -7.03 -1.64 0.36
CA TYR A 92 -7.89 -0.55 -0.05
C TYR A 92 -8.36 0.22 1.18
N ALA A 93 -8.35 1.53 1.13
CA ALA A 93 -8.93 2.37 2.16
C ALA A 93 -10.15 3.09 1.61
N SER A 94 -11.27 3.05 2.33
CA SER A 94 -12.49 3.67 1.84
C SER A 94 -13.43 4.02 2.98
N ALA A 95 -14.10 5.18 2.85
CA ALA A 95 -15.21 5.54 3.73
C ALA A 95 -16.43 4.65 3.50
N ARG A 96 -16.47 3.96 2.36
CA ARG A 96 -17.58 3.08 1.98
C ARG A 96 -17.15 1.63 1.88
N ALA A 97 -16.25 1.23 2.76
CA ALA A 97 -15.68 -0.13 2.71
C ALA A 97 -16.76 -1.20 2.72
N ALA A 98 -17.82 -1.01 3.50
CA ALA A 98 -18.88 -2.01 3.64
C ALA A 98 -19.68 -2.24 2.34
N THR A 99 -19.63 -1.30 1.39
CA THR A 99 -20.39 -1.42 0.14
C THR A 99 -19.53 -1.86 -1.03
N LEU A 100 -18.22 -2.05 -0.84
CA LEU A 100 -17.35 -2.48 -1.93
C LEU A 100 -17.52 -3.96 -2.17
N LYS A 101 -17.96 -4.31 -3.37
CA LYS A 101 -18.20 -5.70 -3.73
C LYS A 101 -16.88 -6.46 -3.85
N GLN A 102 -16.92 -7.71 -3.43
CA GLN A 102 -15.73 -8.55 -3.43
C GLN A 102 -15.19 -8.80 -4.84
N GLU A 103 -16.07 -8.91 -5.84
CA GLU A 103 -15.62 -9.21 -7.19
C GLU A 103 -14.86 -8.07 -7.87
N VAL A 104 -14.90 -6.84 -7.34
CA VAL A 104 -14.09 -5.75 -7.90
C VAL A 104 -12.74 -5.62 -7.21
N ARG A 105 -12.51 -6.36 -6.13
CA ARG A 105 -11.25 -6.35 -5.40
C ARG A 105 -10.33 -7.44 -5.90
N VAL A 106 -9.03 -7.15 -5.95
CA VAL A 106 -8.09 -8.21 -6.31
C VAL A 106 -8.06 -9.30 -5.22
N PRO A 107 -7.83 -10.55 -5.59
CA PRO A 107 -7.82 -11.64 -4.60
C PRO A 107 -6.81 -11.40 -3.48
N GLY A 108 -7.21 -11.74 -2.26
CA GLY A 108 -6.35 -11.61 -1.10
C GLY A 108 -6.17 -10.20 -0.58
N SER A 109 -6.86 -9.23 -1.15
CA SER A 109 -6.75 -7.85 -0.70
C SER A 109 -7.45 -7.63 0.63
N VAL A 110 -7.01 -6.57 1.32
CA VAL A 110 -7.58 -6.16 2.61
C VAL A 110 -8.34 -4.87 2.39
N LEU A 111 -9.46 -4.74 3.07
CA LEU A 111 -10.30 -3.55 3.00
C LEU A 111 -10.27 -2.85 4.35
N LEU A 112 -9.80 -1.61 4.36
CA LEU A 112 -9.65 -0.82 5.58
C LEU A 112 -10.65 0.33 5.59
N PRO A 113 -11.62 0.33 6.52
CA PRO A 113 -12.56 1.43 6.61
C PRO A 113 -11.89 2.72 7.07
N LYS A 114 -12.33 3.84 6.52
CA LYS A 114 -11.94 5.17 7.00
C LYS A 114 -12.94 5.64 8.05
N PRO A 115 -12.53 6.40 9.04
CA PRO A 115 -11.14 6.80 9.33
C PRO A 115 -10.37 5.67 10.00
N TYR A 116 -9.06 5.67 9.81
CA TYR A 116 -8.18 4.68 10.43
C TYR A 116 -7.01 5.38 11.12
N GLU A 117 -6.39 4.68 12.05
CA GLU A 117 -5.23 5.22 12.74
C GLU A 117 -3.94 4.69 12.12
N PRO A 118 -2.89 5.53 12.04
CA PRO A 118 -1.62 5.09 11.44
C PRO A 118 -1.03 3.83 12.06
N ALA A 119 -1.16 3.66 13.38
CA ALA A 119 -0.63 2.48 14.05
C ALA A 119 -1.34 1.20 13.59
N VAL A 120 -2.67 1.29 13.43
CA VAL A 120 -3.45 0.16 12.90
C VAL A 120 -3.02 -0.16 11.49
N LEU A 121 -2.84 0.88 10.67
CA LEU A 121 -2.43 0.72 9.29
C LEU A 121 -1.07 0.04 9.20
N GLY A 122 -0.10 0.44 10.03
CA GLY A 122 1.23 -0.18 10.03
C GLY A 122 1.17 -1.67 10.34
N ARG A 123 0.34 -2.06 11.31
CA ARG A 123 0.16 -3.47 11.62
C ARG A 123 -0.47 -4.24 10.46
N LEU A 124 -1.44 -3.63 9.77
CA LEU A 124 -2.07 -4.24 8.61
C LEU A 124 -1.08 -4.41 7.47
N VAL A 125 -0.24 -3.41 7.22
CA VAL A 125 0.78 -3.47 6.17
C VAL A 125 1.71 -4.66 6.44
N ALA A 126 2.23 -4.76 7.65
CA ALA A 126 3.13 -5.84 8.00
C ALA A 126 2.44 -7.21 7.89
N ALA A 127 1.19 -7.30 8.33
CA ALA A 127 0.44 -8.54 8.25
C ALA A 127 0.12 -8.92 6.80
N ALA A 128 -0.18 -7.95 5.94
CA ALA A 128 -0.51 -8.21 4.54
C ALA A 128 0.68 -8.77 3.78
N VAL A 129 1.87 -8.26 4.06
CA VAL A 129 3.09 -8.78 3.43
C VAL A 129 3.34 -10.22 3.85
N ARG A 130 3.19 -10.52 5.14
CA ARG A 130 3.42 -11.89 5.64
C ARG A 130 2.40 -12.88 5.10
N ALA A 131 1.16 -12.41 4.88
CA ALA A 131 0.08 -13.27 4.41
C ALA A 131 0.11 -13.49 2.91
N THR A 132 0.78 -12.62 2.15
CA THR A 132 0.84 -12.75 0.71
C THR A 132 1.73 -13.92 0.36
N PRO A 133 1.21 -14.95 -0.33
CA PRO A 133 2.03 -16.08 -0.68
C PRO A 133 3.10 -15.68 -1.68
N VAL A 134 4.32 -16.14 -1.42
CA VAL A 134 5.39 -16.02 -2.41
C VAL A 134 5.03 -16.91 -3.57
N ALA A 135 5.23 -16.43 -4.81
CA ALA A 135 4.99 -17.28 -5.97
C ALA A 135 5.92 -18.48 -5.89
N MET A 136 5.33 -19.64 -5.73
CA MET A 136 6.10 -20.86 -5.72
C MET A 136 6.42 -21.26 -7.16
N PRO A 137 7.64 -21.66 -7.42
CA PRO A 137 7.92 -22.25 -8.72
C PRO A 137 7.04 -23.49 -8.89
N ALA A 138 6.51 -23.62 -10.06
CA ALA A 138 5.60 -24.73 -10.34
C ALA A 138 6.28 -26.07 -10.18
#